data_200305874fc543244bf870364c378177
#
_entry.id   200305874fc543244bf870364c378177
#
_cell.length_a   1.000
_cell.length_b   1.000
_cell.length_c   1.000
_cell.angle_alpha   90.00
_cell.angle_beta   90.00
_cell.angle_gamma   90.00
#
_symmetry.space_group_name_H-M   'P 1'
#
loop_
_entity.id
_entity.type
_entity.pdbx_description
1 polymer ?
#
loop_
_entity_poly.entity_id
_entity_poly.type
_entity_poly.pdbx_seq_one_letter_code
_entity_poly.pdbx_strand_id
1 'polypeptide(L)'
;VSGHAGTALPAAVGFAIANPDKKVIVVVGDASISNGHSLEALNYIGYKKLENILVIVNDNEMSIGENVGFISKFLKKVISSGKYQNFREDVKSFINRIKADRVKRTLERLERSIKGYVTPFYALESLGFRFFNVSEGNNIEKLLPMLKKAKDLKGPVILLVKTEKGKGYC
;
A
#
# COMPACT_ATOMS: atom_id res chain seq x y z
N VAL A 1 9.24 -0.45 -23.10
CA VAL A 1 7.77 -0.18 -23.11
C VAL A 1 7.10 -1.40 -23.73
N SER A 2 6.32 -2.15 -22.94
CA SER A 2 5.74 -3.42 -23.40
C SER A 2 4.27 -3.29 -23.86
N GLY A 3 3.55 -2.24 -23.46
CA GLY A 3 2.10 -2.13 -23.66
C GLY A 3 1.27 -3.15 -22.89
N HIS A 4 1.89 -3.97 -22.03
CA HIS A 4 1.22 -4.99 -21.22
C HIS A 4 1.12 -4.54 -19.76
N ALA A 5 -0.08 -4.66 -19.18
CA ALA A 5 -0.31 -4.39 -17.77
C ALA A 5 0.39 -5.43 -16.88
N GLY A 6 0.82 -5.00 -15.68
CA GLY A 6 1.36 -5.89 -14.66
C GLY A 6 2.84 -6.27 -14.79
N THR A 7 3.56 -5.77 -15.80
CA THR A 7 4.98 -6.12 -16.01
C THR A 7 5.96 -5.28 -15.19
N ALA A 8 5.56 -4.11 -14.72
CA ALA A 8 6.44 -3.19 -14.00
C ALA A 8 6.90 -3.75 -12.64
N LEU A 9 6.01 -4.37 -11.86
CA LEU A 9 6.34 -4.94 -10.56
C LEU A 9 7.33 -6.10 -10.65
N PRO A 10 7.13 -7.14 -11.49
CA PRO A 10 8.12 -8.20 -11.67
C PRO A 10 9.49 -7.69 -12.12
N ALA A 11 9.51 -6.71 -13.03
CA ALA A 11 10.75 -6.09 -13.44
C ALA A 11 11.47 -5.37 -12.28
N ALA A 12 10.71 -4.61 -11.47
CA ALA A 12 11.24 -3.94 -10.29
C ALA A 12 11.80 -4.92 -9.26
N VAL A 13 11.17 -6.09 -9.08
CA VAL A 13 11.71 -7.17 -8.24
C VAL A 13 13.06 -7.65 -8.73
N GLY A 14 13.19 -7.89 -10.03
CA GLY A 14 14.46 -8.27 -10.63
C GLY A 14 15.56 -7.23 -10.41
N PHE A 15 15.25 -5.95 -10.61
CA PHE A 15 16.17 -4.85 -10.35
C PHE A 15 16.54 -4.72 -8.87
N ALA A 16 15.60 -4.91 -7.95
CA ALA A 16 15.85 -4.82 -6.52
C ALA A 16 16.77 -5.94 -6.03
N ILE A 17 16.63 -7.14 -6.56
CA ILE A 17 17.51 -8.28 -6.24
C ILE A 17 18.90 -8.08 -6.82
N ALA A 18 19.00 -7.63 -8.07
CA ALA A 18 20.28 -7.41 -8.74
C ALA A 18 21.06 -6.21 -8.16
N ASN A 19 20.41 -5.29 -7.48
CA ASN A 19 21.02 -4.08 -6.94
C ASN A 19 20.60 -3.85 -5.47
N PRO A 20 21.06 -4.63 -4.51
CA PRO A 20 20.62 -4.58 -3.11
C PRO A 20 20.91 -3.22 -2.45
N ASP A 21 21.96 -2.53 -2.88
CA ASP A 21 22.37 -1.22 -2.33
C ASP A 21 21.59 -0.03 -2.92
N LYS A 22 20.76 -0.26 -3.94
CA LYS A 22 19.99 0.79 -4.61
C LYS A 22 18.53 0.71 -4.22
N LYS A 23 17.92 1.86 -3.94
CA LYS A 23 16.47 1.92 -3.76
C LYS A 23 15.77 1.86 -5.12
N VAL A 24 14.92 0.86 -5.30
CA VAL A 24 14.09 0.68 -6.49
C VAL A 24 12.71 1.26 -6.23
N ILE A 25 12.30 2.19 -7.06
CA ILE A 25 10.96 2.82 -6.99
C ILE A 25 10.20 2.41 -8.24
N VAL A 26 9.04 1.81 -8.05
CA VAL A 26 8.14 1.40 -9.14
C VAL A 26 6.81 2.09 -9.02
N VAL A 27 6.33 2.66 -10.12
CA VAL A 27 5.01 3.31 -10.20
C VAL A 27 4.09 2.44 -11.02
N VAL A 28 2.92 2.10 -10.46
CA VAL A 28 1.90 1.28 -11.09
C VAL A 28 0.52 1.92 -10.95
N GLY A 29 -0.35 1.74 -11.92
CA GLY A 29 -1.76 2.11 -11.80
C GLY A 29 -2.55 1.09 -10.97
N ASP A 30 -3.70 1.52 -10.45
CA ASP A 30 -4.63 0.71 -9.66
C ASP A 30 -5.11 -0.56 -10.41
N ALA A 31 -5.40 -0.44 -11.70
CA ALA A 31 -5.77 -1.58 -12.53
C ALA A 31 -4.60 -2.56 -12.75
N SER A 32 -3.36 -2.05 -12.85
CA SER A 32 -2.17 -2.88 -13.09
C SER A 32 -1.78 -3.71 -11.87
N ILE A 33 -2.04 -3.23 -10.65
CA ILE A 33 -1.68 -3.97 -9.43
C ILE A 33 -2.53 -5.23 -9.24
N SER A 34 -3.74 -5.27 -9.79
CA SER A 34 -4.63 -6.44 -9.72
C SER A 34 -4.31 -7.54 -10.74
N ASN A 35 -3.35 -7.33 -11.62
CA ASN A 35 -2.87 -8.33 -12.57
C ASN A 35 -2.13 -9.47 -11.85
N GLY A 36 -2.28 -10.71 -12.32
CA GLY A 36 -1.66 -11.89 -11.71
C GLY A 36 -0.15 -11.78 -11.54
N HIS A 37 0.56 -11.22 -12.53
CA HIS A 37 2.01 -11.00 -12.44
C HIS A 37 2.36 -9.99 -11.34
N SER A 38 1.55 -8.96 -11.16
CA SER A 38 1.75 -7.97 -10.08
C SER A 38 1.49 -8.59 -8.71
N LEU A 39 0.46 -9.43 -8.58
CA LEU A 39 0.13 -10.12 -7.33
C LEU A 39 1.25 -11.09 -6.91
N GLU A 40 1.79 -11.85 -7.86
CA GLU A 40 2.89 -12.75 -7.58
C GLU A 40 4.17 -11.98 -7.23
N ALA A 41 4.43 -10.86 -7.89
CA ALA A 41 5.54 -9.98 -7.52
C ALA A 41 5.39 -9.44 -6.10
N LEU A 42 4.20 -9.00 -5.69
CA LEU A 42 3.92 -8.57 -4.31
C LEU A 42 4.13 -9.71 -3.31
N ASN A 43 3.62 -10.91 -3.62
CA ASN A 43 3.84 -12.10 -2.81
C ASN A 43 5.34 -12.37 -2.63
N TYR A 44 6.11 -12.32 -3.70
CA TYR A 44 7.56 -12.55 -3.68
C TYR A 44 8.32 -11.46 -2.91
N ILE A 45 7.96 -10.17 -3.08
CA ILE A 45 8.54 -9.05 -2.31
C ILE A 45 8.36 -9.28 -0.82
N GLY A 46 7.14 -9.67 -0.41
CA GLY A 46 6.82 -9.98 0.99
C GLY A 46 7.59 -11.18 1.51
N TYR A 47 7.62 -12.27 0.75
CA TYR A 47 8.35 -13.50 1.11
C TYR A 47 9.85 -13.24 1.30
N LYS A 48 10.48 -12.53 0.38
CA LYS A 48 11.92 -12.17 0.43
C LYS A 48 12.22 -10.99 1.36
N LYS A 49 11.20 -10.28 1.85
CA LYS A 49 11.34 -9.07 2.67
C LYS A 49 12.29 -8.05 2.04
N LEU A 50 12.13 -7.79 0.74
CA LEU A 50 13.00 -6.87 0.01
C LEU A 50 12.97 -5.48 0.65
N GLU A 51 14.10 -5.05 1.22
CA GLU A 51 14.19 -3.79 1.98
C GLU A 51 14.35 -2.55 1.09
N ASN A 52 14.73 -2.75 -0.15
CA ASN A 52 15.11 -1.70 -1.08
C ASN A 52 14.04 -1.37 -2.13
N ILE A 53 12.78 -1.78 -1.92
CA ILE A 53 11.70 -1.53 -2.89
C ILE A 53 10.62 -0.62 -2.33
N LEU A 54 10.19 0.36 -3.13
CA LEU A 54 9.05 1.25 -2.91
C LEU A 54 8.07 1.11 -4.07
N VAL A 55 6.87 0.64 -3.79
CA VAL A 55 5.78 0.53 -4.75
C VAL A 55 4.86 1.73 -4.60
N ILE A 56 4.75 2.55 -5.62
CA ILE A 56 3.82 3.67 -5.68
C ILE A 56 2.62 3.24 -6.52
N VAL A 57 1.45 3.23 -5.92
CA VAL A 57 0.20 2.92 -6.60
C VAL A 57 -0.55 4.20 -6.89
N ASN A 58 -0.68 4.54 -8.16
CA ASN A 58 -1.46 5.67 -8.62
C ASN A 58 -2.91 5.25 -8.79
N ASP A 59 -3.79 5.72 -7.91
CA ASP A 59 -5.23 5.49 -7.96
C ASP A 59 -5.92 6.76 -8.47
N ASN A 60 -6.39 6.72 -9.70
CA ASN A 60 -7.18 7.80 -10.28
C ASN A 60 -8.66 7.43 -10.44
N GLU A 61 -9.09 6.33 -9.82
CA GLU A 61 -10.46 5.78 -9.89
C GLU A 61 -10.94 5.51 -11.33
N MET A 62 -10.06 5.58 -12.34
CA MET A 62 -10.39 5.35 -13.75
C MET A 62 -9.75 4.05 -14.24
N SER A 63 -10.57 3.02 -14.42
CA SER A 63 -10.20 1.81 -15.15
C SER A 63 -10.91 1.77 -16.51
N ILE A 64 -10.27 1.15 -17.51
CA ILE A 64 -10.83 0.99 -18.88
C ILE A 64 -12.11 0.10 -18.86
N GLY A 65 -12.34 -0.65 -17.78
CA GLY A 65 -13.52 -1.47 -17.54
C GLY A 65 -13.72 -1.74 -16.06
N GLU A 66 -14.86 -2.33 -15.69
CA GLU A 66 -15.09 -2.75 -14.31
C GLU A 66 -14.05 -3.79 -13.90
N ASN A 67 -13.38 -3.55 -12.78
CA ASN A 67 -12.47 -4.51 -12.19
C ASN A 67 -13.24 -5.77 -11.77
N VAL A 68 -13.12 -6.84 -12.56
CA VAL A 68 -13.80 -8.11 -12.35
C VAL A 68 -12.92 -9.02 -11.49
N GLY A 69 -13.53 -9.66 -10.49
CA GLY A 69 -12.86 -10.65 -9.65
C GLY A 69 -12.75 -10.26 -8.17
N PHE A 70 -12.66 -11.29 -7.33
CA PHE A 70 -12.59 -11.12 -5.87
C PHE A 70 -11.34 -10.33 -5.45
N ILE A 71 -10.17 -10.66 -6.01
CA ILE A 71 -8.90 -10.04 -5.66
C ILE A 71 -8.88 -8.56 -6.09
N SER A 72 -9.42 -8.24 -7.26
CA SER A 72 -9.54 -6.87 -7.75
C SER A 72 -10.45 -6.03 -6.85
N LYS A 73 -11.62 -6.58 -6.47
CA LYS A 73 -12.53 -5.94 -5.52
C LYS A 73 -11.90 -5.78 -4.13
N PHE A 74 -11.14 -6.78 -3.69
CA PHE A 74 -10.40 -6.76 -2.43
C PHE A 74 -9.33 -5.68 -2.45
N LEU A 75 -8.47 -5.64 -3.47
CA LEU A 75 -7.44 -4.62 -3.63
C LEU A 75 -8.04 -3.21 -3.76
N LYS A 76 -9.12 -3.05 -4.55
CA LYS A 76 -9.84 -1.77 -4.64
C LYS A 76 -10.36 -1.31 -3.27
N LYS A 77 -10.89 -2.22 -2.45
CA LYS A 77 -11.32 -1.93 -1.09
C LYS A 77 -10.14 -1.57 -0.18
N VAL A 78 -8.98 -2.23 -0.36
CA VAL A 78 -7.70 -1.86 0.30
C VAL A 78 -7.30 -0.46 -0.12
N ILE A 79 -7.34 -0.19 -1.41
CA ILE A 79 -6.88 1.06 -2.02
C ILE A 79 -7.80 2.23 -1.65
N SER A 80 -9.12 2.03 -1.65
CA SER A 80 -10.12 3.10 -1.45
C SER A 80 -10.42 3.46 0.02
N SER A 81 -9.99 2.65 0.99
CA SER A 81 -10.31 2.88 2.40
C SER A 81 -9.36 3.90 3.07
N GLY A 82 -9.44 5.17 2.67
CA GLY A 82 -8.69 6.27 3.30
C GLY A 82 -9.01 6.51 4.79
N LYS A 83 -9.93 5.74 5.37
CA LYS A 83 -10.34 5.82 6.78
C LYS A 83 -9.40 5.09 7.76
N TYR A 84 -8.41 4.34 7.26
CA TYR A 84 -7.59 3.49 8.12
C TYR A 84 -6.59 4.27 9.00
N GLN A 85 -6.01 5.34 8.51
CA GLN A 85 -5.07 6.14 9.32
C GLN A 85 -5.78 6.82 10.49
N ASN A 86 -6.97 7.38 10.26
CA ASN A 86 -7.77 8.00 11.32
C ASN A 86 -8.22 6.96 12.35
N PHE A 87 -8.67 5.79 11.91
CA PHE A 87 -9.06 4.69 12.80
C PHE A 87 -7.89 4.16 13.64
N ARG A 88 -6.69 4.06 13.06
CA ARG A 88 -5.50 3.62 13.80
C ARG A 88 -5.03 4.63 14.83
N GLU A 89 -5.12 5.92 14.53
CA GLU A 89 -4.81 6.99 15.49
C GLU A 89 -5.85 7.08 16.59
N ASP A 90 -7.13 6.92 16.27
CA ASP A 90 -8.24 6.89 17.22
C ASP A 90 -8.15 5.67 18.16
N VAL A 91 -7.87 4.49 17.63
CA VAL A 91 -7.68 3.27 18.44
C VAL A 91 -6.43 3.38 19.30
N LYS A 92 -5.29 3.90 18.80
CA LYS A 92 -4.10 4.14 19.61
C LYS A 92 -4.35 5.17 20.71
N SER A 93 -5.06 6.25 20.41
CA SER A 93 -5.41 7.27 21.40
C SER A 93 -6.35 6.72 22.48
N PHE A 94 -7.27 5.84 22.09
CA PHE A 94 -8.19 5.16 23.01
C PHE A 94 -7.46 4.15 23.92
N ILE A 95 -6.56 3.31 23.34
CA ILE A 95 -5.76 2.34 24.11
C ILE A 95 -4.81 3.06 25.07
N ASN A 96 -4.24 4.19 24.65
CA ASN A 96 -3.34 4.97 25.53
C ASN A 96 -4.07 5.69 26.68
N ARG A 97 -5.38 5.88 26.58
CA ARG A 97 -6.22 6.44 27.67
C ARG A 97 -6.59 5.41 28.73
N ILE A 98 -6.45 4.11 28.46
CA ILE A 98 -6.77 3.04 29.38
C ILE A 98 -5.53 2.70 30.20
N LYS A 99 -5.52 3.08 31.49
CA LYS A 99 -4.40 2.89 32.44
C LYS A 99 -4.22 1.48 33.00
N ALA A 100 -4.97 0.48 32.56
CA ALA A 100 -4.95 -0.87 33.15
C ALA A 100 -4.20 -1.87 32.22
N ASP A 101 -3.03 -2.33 32.63
CA ASP A 101 -2.15 -3.22 31.85
C ASP A 101 -2.78 -4.58 31.45
N ARG A 102 -3.69 -5.13 32.26
CA ARG A 102 -4.40 -6.37 31.90
C ARG A 102 -5.41 -6.17 30.79
N VAL A 103 -6.14 -5.06 30.80
CA VAL A 103 -7.13 -4.71 29.77
C VAL A 103 -6.42 -4.38 28.46
N LYS A 104 -5.24 -3.77 28.53
CA LYS A 104 -4.40 -3.44 27.36
C LYS A 104 -3.99 -4.68 26.56
N ARG A 105 -3.51 -5.74 27.23
CA ARG A 105 -3.13 -7.02 26.56
C ARG A 105 -4.33 -7.76 25.94
N THR A 106 -5.50 -7.71 26.59
CA THR A 106 -6.72 -8.33 26.06
C THR A 106 -7.26 -7.53 24.87
N LEU A 107 -7.23 -6.19 24.94
CA LEU A 107 -7.61 -5.30 23.84
C LEU A 107 -6.65 -5.41 22.65
N GLU A 108 -5.34 -5.56 22.88
CA GLU A 108 -4.36 -5.80 21.80
C GLU A 108 -4.56 -7.17 21.12
N ARG A 109 -5.02 -8.19 21.85
CA ARG A 109 -5.42 -9.48 21.26
C ARG A 109 -6.73 -9.39 20.49
N LEU A 110 -7.74 -8.71 21.03
CA LEU A 110 -9.02 -8.41 20.36
C LEU A 110 -8.79 -7.53 19.12
N GLU A 111 -7.96 -6.51 19.23
CA GLU A 111 -7.58 -5.65 18.11
C GLU A 111 -6.93 -6.45 16.98
N ARG A 112 -6.04 -7.41 17.30
CA ARG A 112 -5.45 -8.32 16.30
C ARG A 112 -6.49 -9.25 15.67
N SER A 113 -7.44 -9.77 16.46
CA SER A 113 -8.50 -10.64 15.95
C SER A 113 -9.52 -9.90 15.08
N ILE A 114 -9.90 -8.69 15.48
CA ILE A 114 -10.84 -7.84 14.71
C ILE A 114 -10.17 -7.30 13.44
N LYS A 115 -8.87 -6.96 13.50
CA LYS A 115 -8.11 -6.51 12.32
C LYS A 115 -8.03 -7.59 11.23
N GLY A 116 -7.92 -8.85 11.59
CA GLY A 116 -7.92 -9.97 10.64
C GLY A 116 -9.22 -10.11 9.85
N TYR A 117 -10.35 -9.66 10.41
CA TYR A 117 -11.66 -9.76 9.77
C TYR A 117 -12.12 -8.49 9.05
N VAL A 118 -11.55 -7.32 9.37
CA VAL A 118 -12.16 -6.03 9.00
C VAL A 118 -11.33 -5.23 7.99
N THR A 119 -10.03 -5.49 7.81
CA THR A 119 -9.23 -4.68 6.91
C THR A 119 -8.44 -5.47 5.88
N PRO A 120 -8.68 -5.20 4.61
CA PRO A 120 -7.89 -5.73 3.48
C PRO A 120 -6.38 -5.41 3.59
N PHE A 121 -6.01 -4.36 4.32
CA PHE A 121 -4.62 -3.98 4.60
C PHE A 121 -3.85 -5.01 5.41
N TYR A 122 -4.53 -5.75 6.28
CA TYR A 122 -3.90 -6.78 7.10
C TYR A 122 -3.24 -7.87 6.23
N ALA A 123 -3.81 -8.19 5.09
CA ALA A 123 -3.21 -9.15 4.17
C ALA A 123 -1.86 -8.65 3.61
N LEU A 124 -1.76 -7.36 3.24
CA LEU A 124 -0.49 -6.77 2.78
C LEU A 124 0.48 -6.54 3.95
N GLU A 125 -0.01 -6.12 5.12
CA GLU A 125 0.81 -6.02 6.33
C GLU A 125 1.32 -7.41 6.79
N SER A 126 0.53 -8.47 6.64
CA SER A 126 0.95 -9.84 6.95
C SER A 126 2.03 -10.36 6.00
N LEU A 127 2.08 -9.83 4.78
CA LEU A 127 3.20 -10.03 3.85
C LEU A 127 4.42 -9.15 4.18
N GLY A 128 4.37 -8.36 5.26
CA GLY A 128 5.48 -7.52 5.72
C GLY A 128 5.56 -6.14 5.09
N PHE A 129 4.57 -5.72 4.30
CA PHE A 129 4.55 -4.38 3.73
C PHE A 129 4.21 -3.30 4.76
N ARG A 130 4.87 -2.15 4.62
CA ARG A 130 4.44 -0.89 5.25
C ARG A 130 3.60 -0.12 4.26
N PHE A 131 2.45 0.35 4.72
CA PHE A 131 1.48 1.01 3.86
C PHE A 131 1.28 2.48 4.24
N PHE A 132 1.27 3.36 3.24
CA PHE A 132 0.99 4.78 3.38
C PHE A 132 0.00 5.22 2.32
N ASN A 133 -0.77 6.27 2.63
CA ASN A 133 -1.76 6.83 1.73
C ASN A 133 -1.59 8.36 1.62
N VAL A 134 -1.72 8.88 0.40
CA VAL A 134 -1.79 10.31 0.09
C VAL A 134 -3.10 10.57 -0.64
N SER A 135 -4.05 11.22 0.02
CA SER A 135 -5.39 11.48 -0.52
C SER A 135 -5.42 12.59 -1.58
N GLU A 136 -4.41 13.45 -1.62
CA GLU A 136 -4.30 14.59 -2.54
C GLU A 136 -3.00 14.51 -3.34
N GLY A 137 -2.89 13.48 -4.18
CA GLY A 137 -1.66 13.19 -4.95
C GLY A 137 -1.32 14.23 -6.02
N ASN A 138 -2.29 15.03 -6.47
CA ASN A 138 -2.04 16.16 -7.35
C ASN A 138 -1.47 17.38 -6.61
N ASN A 139 -1.45 17.39 -5.29
CA ASN A 139 -0.83 18.44 -4.48
C ASN A 139 0.61 18.04 -4.12
N ILE A 140 1.59 18.69 -4.76
CA ILE A 140 3.00 18.38 -4.58
C ILE A 140 3.50 18.64 -3.16
N GLU A 141 2.94 19.64 -2.47
CA GLU A 141 3.30 19.99 -1.10
C GLU A 141 2.93 18.87 -0.11
N LYS A 142 1.84 18.13 -0.39
CA LYS A 142 1.41 16.97 0.39
C LYS A 142 2.10 15.68 -0.04
N LEU A 143 2.36 15.53 -1.33
CA LEU A 143 2.98 14.32 -1.89
C LEU A 143 4.47 14.22 -1.55
N LEU A 144 5.23 15.31 -1.69
CA LEU A 144 6.68 15.30 -1.56
C LEU A 144 7.20 14.86 -0.17
N PRO A 145 6.63 15.33 0.95
CA PRO A 145 7.04 14.85 2.28
C PRO A 145 6.81 13.34 2.47
N MET A 146 5.69 12.83 1.91
CA MET A 146 5.38 11.40 2.01
C MET A 146 6.28 10.54 1.14
N LEU A 147 6.65 11.01 -0.06
CA LEU A 147 7.63 10.33 -0.91
C LEU A 147 9.01 10.28 -0.24
N LYS A 148 9.47 11.39 0.35
CA LYS A 148 10.73 11.42 1.10
C LYS A 148 10.69 10.42 2.26
N LYS A 149 9.66 10.46 3.08
CA LYS A 149 9.48 9.52 4.19
C LYS A 149 9.45 8.06 3.72
N ALA A 150 8.68 7.75 2.68
CA ALA A 150 8.56 6.38 2.15
C ALA A 150 9.89 5.87 1.57
N LYS A 151 10.66 6.74 0.91
CA LYS A 151 11.96 6.41 0.35
C LYS A 151 12.98 6.00 1.42
N ASP A 152 12.97 6.70 2.56
CA ASP A 152 13.97 6.50 3.62
C ASP A 152 13.65 5.31 4.54
N LEU A 153 12.46 4.72 4.41
CA LEU A 153 12.07 3.55 5.20
C LEU A 153 12.77 2.28 4.70
N LYS A 154 13.22 1.47 5.65
CA LYS A 154 13.68 0.10 5.40
C LYS A 154 12.47 -0.84 5.33
N GLY A 155 12.54 -1.83 4.45
CA GLY A 155 11.49 -2.83 4.22
C GLY A 155 10.62 -2.51 3.02
N PRO A 156 9.78 -3.46 2.60
CA PRO A 156 8.89 -3.25 1.46
C PRO A 156 7.81 -2.22 1.82
N VAL A 157 7.70 -1.18 1.00
CA VAL A 157 6.78 -0.06 1.23
C VAL A 157 5.81 0.04 0.06
N ILE A 158 4.52 0.20 0.36
CA ILE A 158 3.49 0.59 -0.60
C ILE A 158 3.01 2.00 -0.25
N LEU A 159 3.11 2.92 -1.20
CA LEU A 159 2.56 4.25 -1.12
C LEU A 159 1.39 4.37 -2.11
N LEU A 160 0.19 4.48 -1.58
CA LEU A 160 -0.99 4.77 -2.37
C LEU A 160 -1.11 6.27 -2.58
N VAL A 161 -1.27 6.70 -3.81
CA VAL A 161 -1.42 8.10 -4.19
C VAL A 161 -2.72 8.26 -4.95
N LYS A 162 -3.69 8.92 -4.32
CA LYS A 162 -4.96 9.22 -4.97
C LYS A 162 -4.79 10.46 -5.84
N THR A 163 -5.08 10.33 -7.13
CA THR A 163 -4.96 11.41 -8.11
C THR A 163 -6.27 11.61 -8.87
N GLU A 164 -6.39 12.76 -9.48
CA GLU A 164 -7.46 13.12 -10.40
C GLU A 164 -6.86 13.28 -11.81
N LYS A 165 -7.33 12.46 -12.75
CA LYS A 165 -6.84 12.47 -14.12
C LYS A 165 -7.20 13.80 -14.80
N GLY A 166 -6.20 14.44 -15.41
CA GLY A 166 -6.39 15.71 -16.12
C GLY A 166 -6.51 16.94 -15.20
N LYS A 167 -6.24 16.81 -13.89
CA LYS A 167 -6.30 17.95 -12.97
C LYS A 167 -5.32 19.05 -13.37
N GLY A 168 -5.86 20.26 -13.51
CA GLY A 168 -5.09 21.42 -13.96
C GLY A 168 -5.05 21.59 -15.49
N TYR A 169 -5.68 20.69 -16.25
CA TYR A 169 -5.88 20.84 -17.69
C TYR A 169 -7.30 21.37 -17.95
N CYS A 170 -7.40 22.50 -18.69
CA CYS A 170 -8.67 23.12 -19.09
C CYS A 170 -9.15 22.55 -20.42
#